data_4341695910fad78341ca20e3c4561ba2
#
_entry.id   4341695910fad78341ca20e3c4561ba2
#
_cell.length_a   1.000
_cell.length_b   1.000
_cell.length_c   1.000
_cell.angle_alpha   90.00
_cell.angle_beta   90.00
_cell.angle_gamma   90.00
#
_symmetry.space_group_name_H-M   'P 1'
#
loop_
_entity.id
_entity.type
_entity.pdbx_description
1 polymer ?
#
loop_
_entity_poly.entity_id
_entity_poly.type
_entity_poly.pdbx_seq_one_letter_code
_entity_poly.pdbx_strand_id
1 'polypeptide(L)'
;MSLLRQDSQKLDDAALGEEFTKGSSHVIWASVAAAVVVTVGIALYVVAGEKPPVATGEIEQVWVHPQHTETSGFDANGAAMPVETYDQIYVFAQVKLHNQSKQPLFLHSITTDATLDDGIHSSYAATASDYDRVFVAYPSMPVPHGNALSPQATINPGQTVEGTIVSAFRIPKAQWDARKSLDFTFAIQYQPNLKLAPHAPLIDR
;
A
#
# COMPACT_ATOMS: atom_id res chain seq x y z
N MET A 1 84.34 24.93 -7.82
CA MET A 1 83.87 24.19 -6.62
C MET A 1 82.36 24.17 -6.57
N SER A 2 81.68 23.41 -7.41
CA SER A 2 80.20 23.35 -7.38
C SER A 2 79.59 22.12 -8.09
N LEU A 3 80.31 21.00 -8.16
CA LEU A 3 79.81 19.79 -8.79
C LEU A 3 79.50 18.63 -7.86
N LEU A 4 79.87 18.74 -6.56
CA LEU A 4 79.68 17.65 -5.61
C LEU A 4 78.41 17.76 -4.75
N ARG A 5 77.58 18.80 -4.98
CA ARG A 5 76.37 19.00 -4.18
C ARG A 5 75.04 18.55 -4.86
N GLN A 6 75.15 18.21 -6.14
CA GLN A 6 73.94 17.72 -6.91
C GLN A 6 73.72 16.20 -6.86
N ASP A 7 74.74 15.40 -6.57
CA ASP A 7 74.64 13.95 -6.53
C ASP A 7 73.99 13.40 -5.25
N SER A 8 74.20 14.10 -4.11
CA SER A 8 73.66 13.70 -2.80
C SER A 8 72.13 13.94 -2.73
N GLN A 9 71.64 14.99 -3.40
CA GLN A 9 70.16 15.26 -3.43
C GLN A 9 69.41 14.29 -4.29
N LYS A 10 69.97 13.74 -5.36
CA LYS A 10 69.36 12.74 -6.24
C LYS A 10 69.29 11.36 -5.61
N LEU A 11 70.17 11.04 -4.69
CA LEU A 11 70.15 9.76 -3.94
C LEU A 11 69.13 9.76 -2.82
N ASP A 12 68.89 10.91 -2.18
CA ASP A 12 67.85 11.02 -1.14
C ASP A 12 66.42 10.98 -1.72
N ASP A 13 66.21 11.60 -2.91
CA ASP A 13 64.89 11.57 -3.58
C ASP A 13 64.55 10.18 -4.12
N ALA A 14 65.56 9.39 -4.51
CA ALA A 14 65.35 8.01 -4.96
C ALA A 14 65.02 7.04 -3.79
N ALA A 15 65.64 7.26 -2.63
CA ALA A 15 65.35 6.47 -1.43
C ALA A 15 63.97 6.77 -0.84
N LEU A 16 63.50 8.01 -0.90
CA LEU A 16 62.14 8.38 -0.50
C LEU A 16 61.05 7.81 -1.41
N GLY A 17 61.37 7.62 -2.68
CA GLY A 17 60.41 7.04 -3.64
C GLY A 17 60.20 5.54 -3.46
N GLU A 18 61.18 4.79 -2.99
CA GLU A 18 61.07 3.35 -2.76
C GLU A 18 60.33 2.99 -1.46
N GLU A 19 60.34 3.81 -0.44
CA GLU A 19 59.60 3.58 0.81
C GLU A 19 58.08 3.72 0.61
N PHE A 20 57.63 4.60 -0.27
CA PHE A 20 56.18 4.77 -0.57
C PHE A 20 55.57 3.62 -1.36
N THR A 21 56.34 2.89 -2.12
CA THR A 21 55.82 1.77 -2.94
C THR A 21 55.71 0.45 -2.17
N LYS A 22 56.47 0.28 -1.08
CA LYS A 22 56.45 -0.99 -0.31
C LYS A 22 55.31 -1.08 0.71
N GLY A 23 54.64 0.06 1.06
CA GLY A 23 53.52 0.12 1.98
C GLY A 23 52.13 0.08 1.32
N SER A 24 52.04 0.17 -0.01
CA SER A 24 50.79 0.39 -0.74
C SER A 24 49.82 -0.80 -0.68
N SER A 25 50.28 -2.04 -0.59
CA SER A 25 49.40 -3.21 -0.58
C SER A 25 48.56 -3.32 0.72
N HIS A 26 49.17 -3.00 1.85
CA HIS A 26 48.47 -3.05 3.15
C HIS A 26 47.40 -1.95 3.26
N VAL A 27 47.64 -0.77 2.69
CA VAL A 27 46.69 0.35 2.67
C VAL A 27 45.51 -0.02 1.76
N ILE A 28 45.75 -0.64 0.60
CA ILE A 28 44.70 -1.10 -0.32
C ILE A 28 43.85 -2.15 0.37
N TRP A 29 44.45 -3.16 1.00
CA TRP A 29 43.71 -4.20 1.72
C TRP A 29 42.91 -3.66 2.91
N ALA A 30 43.47 -2.72 3.65
CA ALA A 30 42.78 -2.05 4.75
C ALA A 30 41.58 -1.24 4.23
N SER A 31 41.71 -0.54 3.10
CA SER A 31 40.63 0.22 2.49
C SER A 31 39.53 -0.68 1.97
N VAL A 32 39.85 -1.81 1.35
CA VAL A 32 38.89 -2.81 0.91
C VAL A 32 38.15 -3.44 2.09
N ALA A 33 38.87 -3.81 3.15
CA ALA A 33 38.26 -4.34 4.36
C ALA A 33 37.31 -3.33 5.02
N ALA A 34 37.72 -2.05 5.12
CA ALA A 34 36.85 -1.00 5.63
C ALA A 34 35.59 -0.80 4.78
N ALA A 35 35.73 -0.80 3.45
CA ALA A 35 34.60 -0.69 2.53
C ALA A 35 33.63 -1.86 2.69
N VAL A 36 34.11 -3.10 2.83
CA VAL A 36 33.27 -4.28 3.07
C VAL A 36 32.55 -4.17 4.40
N VAL A 37 33.22 -3.77 5.49
CA VAL A 37 32.58 -3.60 6.81
C VAL A 37 31.48 -2.54 6.76
N VAL A 38 31.73 -1.41 6.12
CA VAL A 38 30.73 -0.33 5.96
C VAL A 38 29.54 -0.81 5.13
N THR A 39 29.79 -1.51 4.02
CA THR A 39 28.71 -2.04 3.16
C THR A 39 27.87 -3.07 3.88
N VAL A 40 28.50 -4.02 4.61
CA VAL A 40 27.80 -5.00 5.44
C VAL A 40 27.04 -4.31 6.58
N GLY A 41 27.63 -3.31 7.22
CA GLY A 41 26.98 -2.52 8.26
C GLY A 41 25.73 -1.79 7.75
N ILE A 42 25.81 -1.18 6.57
CA ILE A 42 24.65 -0.52 5.92
C ILE A 42 23.58 -1.58 5.55
N ALA A 43 23.97 -2.69 4.96
CA ALA A 43 23.04 -3.76 4.60
C ALA A 43 22.32 -4.32 5.83
N LEU A 44 23.04 -4.59 6.91
CA LEU A 44 22.47 -5.03 8.19
C LEU A 44 21.55 -3.96 8.79
N TYR A 45 21.94 -2.68 8.73
CA TYR A 45 21.12 -1.57 9.22
C TYR A 45 19.80 -1.46 8.43
N VAL A 46 19.84 -1.60 7.11
CA VAL A 46 18.65 -1.55 6.25
C VAL A 46 17.74 -2.75 6.52
N VAL A 47 18.28 -3.97 6.57
CA VAL A 47 17.49 -5.20 6.81
C VAL A 47 16.97 -5.25 8.26
N ALA A 48 17.78 -4.91 9.25
CA ALA A 48 17.35 -4.87 10.65
C ALA A 48 16.49 -3.64 11.00
N GLY A 49 16.54 -2.60 10.16
CA GLY A 49 15.80 -1.36 10.35
C GLY A 49 14.37 -1.39 9.80
N GLU A 50 13.93 -2.48 9.17
CA GLU A 50 12.53 -2.65 8.80
C GLU A 50 11.69 -2.71 10.09
N LYS A 51 11.07 -1.57 10.41
CA LYS A 51 10.15 -1.50 11.54
C LYS A 51 8.97 -2.43 11.27
N PRO A 52 8.56 -3.25 12.25
CA PRO A 52 7.35 -4.05 12.08
C PRO A 52 6.19 -3.13 11.69
N PRO A 53 5.26 -3.60 10.85
CA PRO A 53 4.13 -2.79 10.43
C PRO A 53 3.36 -2.30 11.66
N VAL A 54 2.96 -1.04 11.65
CA VAL A 54 2.22 -0.41 12.76
C VAL A 54 0.81 -0.99 12.92
N ALA A 55 0.27 -1.54 11.83
CA ALA A 55 -1.01 -2.22 11.79
C ALA A 55 -0.91 -3.51 11.01
N THR A 56 -1.69 -4.49 11.42
CA THR A 56 -1.96 -5.72 10.65
C THR A 56 -3.45 -5.85 10.44
N GLY A 57 -3.84 -6.65 9.47
CA GLY A 57 -5.25 -6.90 9.21
C GLY A 57 -5.46 -8.06 8.26
N GLU A 58 -6.70 -8.43 8.13
CA GLU A 58 -7.16 -9.48 7.21
C GLU A 58 -8.53 -9.14 6.63
N ILE A 59 -8.79 -9.64 5.44
CA ILE A 59 -10.12 -9.64 4.81
C ILE A 59 -10.68 -11.04 5.03
N GLU A 60 -11.64 -11.15 5.97
CA GLU A 60 -12.22 -12.43 6.35
C GLU A 60 -13.13 -12.98 5.27
N GLN A 61 -13.97 -12.12 4.67
CA GLN A 61 -14.92 -12.50 3.65
C GLN A 61 -15.22 -11.32 2.72
N VAL A 62 -15.44 -11.63 1.45
CA VAL A 62 -15.90 -10.66 0.44
C VAL A 62 -17.14 -11.18 -0.23
N TRP A 63 -18.20 -10.35 -0.27
CA TRP A 63 -19.42 -10.57 -1.04
C TRP A 63 -19.47 -9.57 -2.19
N VAL A 64 -19.91 -10.06 -3.33
CA VAL A 64 -20.05 -9.27 -4.55
C VAL A 64 -21.48 -9.33 -5.00
N HIS A 65 -22.10 -8.17 -5.20
CA HIS A 65 -23.49 -8.07 -5.66
C HIS A 65 -23.57 -7.20 -6.92
N PRO A 66 -23.86 -7.77 -8.08
CA PRO A 66 -24.11 -7.01 -9.29
C PRO A 66 -25.49 -6.38 -9.21
N GLN A 67 -25.59 -5.10 -9.50
CA GLN A 67 -26.83 -4.35 -9.52
C GLN A 67 -27.01 -3.67 -10.88
N HIS A 68 -28.09 -3.96 -11.54
CA HIS A 68 -28.54 -3.22 -12.72
C HIS A 68 -29.49 -2.11 -12.26
N THR A 69 -29.20 -0.86 -12.65
CA THR A 69 -30.00 0.29 -12.24
C THR A 69 -30.50 1.01 -13.47
N GLU A 70 -31.80 1.28 -13.47
CA GLU A 70 -32.48 2.12 -14.46
C GLU A 70 -32.89 3.43 -13.76
N THR A 71 -32.45 4.55 -14.29
CA THR A 71 -32.85 5.87 -13.79
C THR A 71 -33.72 6.54 -14.82
N SER A 72 -34.93 6.92 -14.42
CA SER A 72 -35.85 7.76 -15.22
C SER A 72 -36.06 9.06 -14.47
N GLY A 73 -36.07 10.19 -15.17
CA GLY A 73 -36.28 11.50 -14.60
C GLY A 73 -37.12 12.37 -15.48
N PHE A 74 -37.49 13.55 -14.98
CA PHE A 74 -38.11 14.60 -15.75
C PHE A 74 -37.17 15.82 -15.79
N ASP A 75 -37.12 16.50 -16.93
CA ASP A 75 -36.37 17.76 -17.04
C ASP A 75 -37.09 18.89 -16.26
N ALA A 76 -36.48 20.06 -16.23
CA ALA A 76 -37.02 21.25 -15.56
C ALA A 76 -38.40 21.70 -16.15
N ASN A 77 -38.77 21.24 -17.33
CA ASN A 77 -40.03 21.55 -18.02
C ASN A 77 -41.07 20.44 -17.84
N GLY A 78 -40.76 19.38 -17.09
CA GLY A 78 -41.62 18.23 -16.86
C GLY A 78 -41.63 17.22 -18.01
N ALA A 79 -40.75 17.31 -18.99
CA ALA A 79 -40.59 16.30 -20.03
C ALA A 79 -39.80 15.09 -19.53
N ALA A 80 -40.24 13.87 -19.89
CA ALA A 80 -39.50 12.68 -19.51
C ALA A 80 -38.11 12.65 -20.13
N MET A 81 -37.09 12.47 -19.29
CA MET A 81 -35.72 12.26 -19.73
C MET A 81 -35.54 10.82 -20.24
N PRO A 82 -34.59 10.58 -21.16
CA PRO A 82 -34.24 9.23 -21.56
C PRO A 82 -33.89 8.38 -20.33
N VAL A 83 -34.33 7.11 -20.34
CA VAL A 83 -33.94 6.17 -19.28
C VAL A 83 -32.45 5.90 -19.41
N GLU A 84 -31.70 6.22 -18.37
CA GLU A 84 -30.30 5.87 -18.26
C GLU A 84 -30.20 4.53 -17.53
N THR A 85 -29.50 3.58 -18.15
CA THR A 85 -29.20 2.28 -17.55
C THR A 85 -27.72 2.18 -17.27
N TYR A 86 -27.36 1.68 -16.10
CA TYR A 86 -25.97 1.37 -15.77
C TYR A 86 -25.86 0.16 -14.87
N ASP A 87 -24.79 -0.59 -15.10
CA ASP A 87 -24.38 -1.70 -14.26
C ASP A 87 -23.45 -1.21 -13.16
N GLN A 88 -23.67 -1.74 -11.97
CA GLN A 88 -22.86 -1.44 -10.81
C GLN A 88 -22.55 -2.71 -10.02
N ILE A 89 -21.31 -2.84 -9.58
CA ILE A 89 -20.88 -3.95 -8.74
C ILE A 89 -20.64 -3.40 -7.33
N TYR A 90 -21.41 -3.87 -6.37
CA TYR A 90 -21.16 -3.64 -4.96
C TYR A 90 -20.24 -4.70 -4.40
N VAL A 91 -19.17 -4.28 -3.75
CA VAL A 91 -18.19 -5.14 -3.08
C VAL A 91 -18.27 -4.87 -1.59
N PHE A 92 -18.70 -5.86 -0.82
CA PHE A 92 -18.74 -5.83 0.64
C PHE A 92 -17.58 -6.66 1.15
N ALA A 93 -16.78 -6.12 2.05
CA ALA A 93 -15.68 -6.86 2.65
C ALA A 93 -15.75 -6.77 4.17
N GLN A 94 -15.73 -7.91 4.82
CA GLN A 94 -15.56 -8.00 6.28
C GLN A 94 -14.07 -7.91 6.59
N VAL A 95 -13.73 -6.89 7.35
CA VAL A 95 -12.35 -6.47 7.62
C VAL A 95 -12.07 -6.55 9.11
N LYS A 96 -10.90 -7.04 9.44
CA LYS A 96 -10.34 -7.02 10.77
C LYS A 96 -8.99 -6.31 10.75
N LEU A 97 -8.82 -5.27 11.58
CA LEU A 97 -7.59 -4.48 11.69
C LEU A 97 -7.11 -4.47 13.13
N HIS A 98 -5.82 -4.68 13.32
CA HIS A 98 -5.16 -4.65 14.62
C HIS A 98 -4.05 -3.61 14.67
N ASN A 99 -4.07 -2.74 15.67
CA ASN A 99 -3.02 -1.75 15.93
C ASN A 99 -1.92 -2.39 16.79
N GLN A 100 -0.76 -2.65 16.18
CA GLN A 100 0.42 -3.20 16.87
C GLN A 100 1.33 -2.11 17.48
N SER A 101 1.03 -0.84 17.20
CA SER A 101 1.83 0.27 17.68
C SER A 101 1.46 0.67 19.11
N LYS A 102 2.32 1.50 19.71
CA LYS A 102 2.07 2.10 21.03
C LYS A 102 1.27 3.40 20.96
N GLN A 103 0.85 3.82 19.77
CA GLN A 103 0.13 5.06 19.53
C GLN A 103 -1.20 4.78 18.84
N PRO A 104 -2.22 5.62 19.01
CA PRO A 104 -3.45 5.52 18.25
C PRO A 104 -3.17 5.65 16.75
N LEU A 105 -3.83 4.84 15.94
CA LEU A 105 -3.82 4.93 14.48
C LEU A 105 -5.13 5.57 14.02
N PHE A 106 -5.01 6.50 13.08
CA PHE A 106 -6.15 7.19 12.49
C PHE A 106 -6.28 6.74 11.04
N LEU A 107 -7.35 6.07 10.70
CA LEU A 107 -7.67 5.79 9.31
C LEU A 107 -8.05 7.12 8.63
N HIS A 108 -7.54 7.33 7.42
CA HIS A 108 -7.83 8.49 6.60
C HIS A 108 -8.82 8.15 5.48
N SER A 109 -8.61 7.03 4.84
CA SER A 109 -9.48 6.50 3.79
C SER A 109 -9.26 5.00 3.62
N ILE A 110 -10.26 4.35 3.04
CA ILE A 110 -10.17 2.95 2.60
C ILE A 110 -10.53 2.95 1.12
N THR A 111 -9.67 2.35 0.31
CA THR A 111 -9.84 2.22 -1.14
C THR A 111 -9.84 0.75 -1.53
N THR A 112 -10.76 0.38 -2.38
CA THR A 112 -10.80 -0.95 -3.01
C THR A 112 -10.34 -0.80 -4.45
N ASP A 113 -9.34 -1.57 -4.86
CA ASP A 113 -8.72 -1.53 -6.18
C ASP A 113 -8.98 -2.84 -6.91
N ALA A 114 -9.70 -2.80 -8.02
CA ALA A 114 -9.91 -3.93 -8.92
C ALA A 114 -8.99 -3.76 -10.15
N THR A 115 -8.10 -4.71 -10.38
CA THR A 115 -7.25 -4.71 -11.56
C THR A 115 -7.93 -5.44 -12.70
N LEU A 116 -8.24 -4.73 -13.76
CA LEU A 116 -8.88 -5.23 -14.98
C LEU A 116 -7.88 -5.20 -16.15
N ASP A 117 -8.32 -5.59 -17.34
CA ASP A 117 -7.48 -5.57 -18.56
C ASP A 117 -7.13 -4.15 -19.02
N ASP A 118 -8.03 -3.20 -18.79
CA ASP A 118 -7.89 -1.79 -19.16
C ASP A 118 -7.20 -0.94 -18.07
N GLY A 119 -6.89 -1.53 -16.90
CA GLY A 119 -6.20 -0.84 -15.82
C GLY A 119 -6.75 -1.13 -14.43
N ILE A 120 -6.37 -0.25 -13.49
CA ILE A 120 -6.83 -0.31 -12.10
C ILE A 120 -8.05 0.58 -11.97
N HIS A 121 -9.16 0.00 -11.53
CA HIS A 121 -10.38 0.71 -11.15
C HIS A 121 -10.43 0.80 -9.63
N SER A 122 -10.47 2.02 -9.10
CA SER A 122 -10.45 2.29 -7.67
C SER A 122 -11.79 2.84 -7.20
N SER A 123 -12.26 2.38 -6.06
CA SER A 123 -13.45 2.89 -5.39
C SER A 123 -13.17 3.12 -3.91
N TYR A 124 -13.59 4.27 -3.39
CA TYR A 124 -13.53 4.55 -1.95
C TYR A 124 -14.62 3.77 -1.23
N ALA A 125 -14.29 3.28 -0.03
CA ALA A 125 -15.28 2.71 0.84
C ALA A 125 -16.28 3.78 1.29
N ALA A 126 -17.56 3.43 1.30
CA ALA A 126 -18.63 4.29 1.76
C ALA A 126 -18.48 4.65 3.24
N THR A 127 -19.02 5.80 3.64
CA THR A 127 -19.15 6.17 5.05
C THR A 127 -20.13 5.23 5.75
N ALA A 128 -20.13 5.19 7.09
CA ALA A 128 -21.07 4.36 7.84
C ALA A 128 -22.53 4.72 7.50
N SER A 129 -22.85 6.01 7.33
CA SER A 129 -24.19 6.44 6.94
C SER A 129 -24.58 6.01 5.52
N ASP A 130 -23.64 5.99 4.60
CA ASP A 130 -23.91 5.56 3.22
C ASP A 130 -23.99 4.04 3.13
N TYR A 131 -23.22 3.32 3.96
CA TYR A 131 -23.35 1.87 4.11
C TYR A 131 -24.80 1.48 4.49
N ASP A 132 -25.36 2.13 5.51
CA ASP A 132 -26.73 1.86 5.94
C ASP A 132 -27.76 2.23 4.83
N ARG A 133 -27.52 3.31 4.10
CA ARG A 133 -28.37 3.72 2.97
C ARG A 133 -28.41 2.68 1.84
N VAL A 134 -27.33 1.95 1.60
CA VAL A 134 -27.31 0.87 0.61
C VAL A 134 -28.36 -0.19 0.97
N PHE A 135 -28.44 -0.60 2.23
CA PHE A 135 -29.44 -1.59 2.67
C PHE A 135 -30.87 -1.03 2.72
N VAL A 136 -31.02 0.29 2.93
CA VAL A 136 -32.33 0.94 2.79
C VAL A 136 -32.78 0.98 1.34
N ALA A 137 -31.86 1.27 0.40
CA ALA A 137 -32.15 1.31 -1.03
C ALA A 137 -32.39 -0.09 -1.62
N TYR A 138 -31.70 -1.09 -1.09
CA TYR A 138 -31.74 -2.48 -1.58
C TYR A 138 -32.01 -3.46 -0.44
N PRO A 139 -33.22 -3.48 0.14
CA PRO A 139 -33.53 -4.28 1.32
C PRO A 139 -33.48 -5.80 1.08
N SER A 140 -33.57 -6.22 -0.18
CA SER A 140 -33.46 -7.63 -0.59
C SER A 140 -32.03 -8.08 -0.89
N MET A 141 -31.04 -7.24 -0.66
CA MET A 141 -29.64 -7.57 -0.93
C MET A 141 -29.21 -8.79 -0.12
N PRO A 142 -28.70 -9.86 -0.77
CA PRO A 142 -28.40 -11.12 -0.09
C PRO A 142 -26.99 -11.10 0.57
N VAL A 143 -26.65 -9.99 1.20
CA VAL A 143 -25.37 -9.78 1.91
C VAL A 143 -25.69 -9.52 3.37
N PRO A 144 -24.91 -10.08 4.33
CA PRO A 144 -25.10 -9.80 5.75
C PRO A 144 -24.97 -8.30 6.06
N HIS A 145 -25.95 -7.72 6.73
CA HIS A 145 -25.89 -6.36 7.25
C HIS A 145 -25.15 -6.37 8.58
N GLY A 146 -23.81 -6.17 8.53
CA GLY A 146 -22.94 -6.08 9.70
C GLY A 146 -22.73 -4.63 10.17
N ASN A 147 -21.86 -4.46 11.14
CA ASN A 147 -21.43 -3.12 11.56
C ASN A 147 -20.52 -2.51 10.49
N ALA A 148 -20.79 -1.28 10.09
CA ALA A 148 -19.92 -0.56 9.16
C ALA A 148 -18.58 -0.22 9.82
N LEU A 149 -17.47 -0.51 9.11
CA LEU A 149 -16.15 0.03 9.48
C LEU A 149 -16.03 1.44 8.90
N SER A 150 -15.93 2.43 9.79
CA SER A 150 -15.75 3.82 9.36
C SER A 150 -14.38 4.00 8.67
N PRO A 151 -14.32 4.60 7.45
CA PRO A 151 -13.07 4.95 6.82
C PRO A 151 -12.22 5.95 7.61
N GLN A 152 -12.78 6.57 8.65
CA GLN A 152 -12.13 7.54 9.54
C GLN A 152 -12.06 7.02 10.99
N ALA A 153 -12.01 5.71 11.19
CA ALA A 153 -11.95 5.12 12.51
C ALA A 153 -10.61 5.41 13.20
N THR A 154 -10.65 5.54 14.52
CA THR A 154 -9.48 5.57 15.39
C THR A 154 -9.29 4.20 16.01
N ILE A 155 -8.08 3.65 15.91
CA ILE A 155 -7.72 2.34 16.47
C ILE A 155 -6.69 2.57 17.58
N ASN A 156 -7.08 2.35 18.83
CA ASN A 156 -6.20 2.55 19.97
C ASN A 156 -5.06 1.50 20.01
N PRO A 157 -3.96 1.76 20.74
CA PRO A 157 -2.87 0.80 20.90
C PRO A 157 -3.36 -0.57 21.36
N GLY A 158 -2.96 -1.63 20.64
CA GLY A 158 -3.37 -3.02 20.95
C GLY A 158 -4.82 -3.35 20.63
N GLN A 159 -5.62 -2.39 20.15
CA GLN A 159 -7.02 -2.61 19.80
C GLN A 159 -7.14 -3.34 18.46
N THR A 160 -8.12 -4.25 18.38
CA THR A 160 -8.63 -4.80 17.14
C THR A 160 -10.00 -4.18 16.86
N VAL A 161 -10.20 -3.72 15.62
CA VAL A 161 -11.50 -3.26 15.12
C VAL A 161 -11.95 -4.19 14.00
N GLU A 162 -13.23 -4.49 13.97
CA GLU A 162 -13.87 -5.32 12.96
C GLU A 162 -15.08 -4.59 12.40
N GLY A 163 -15.33 -4.78 11.11
CA GLY A 163 -16.50 -4.21 10.46
C GLY A 163 -16.53 -4.48 8.97
N THR A 164 -17.66 -4.17 8.38
CA THR A 164 -17.88 -4.33 6.94
C THR A 164 -17.68 -2.99 6.24
N ILE A 165 -16.99 -3.03 5.11
CA ILE A 165 -16.89 -1.90 4.18
C ILE A 165 -17.67 -2.22 2.93
N VAL A 166 -18.16 -1.20 2.23
CA VAL A 166 -18.77 -1.33 0.90
C VAL A 166 -18.12 -0.36 -0.07
N SER A 167 -17.77 -0.87 -1.24
CA SER A 167 -17.26 -0.10 -2.38
C SER A 167 -18.09 -0.41 -3.60
N ALA A 168 -18.24 0.55 -4.50
CA ALA A 168 -19.08 0.41 -5.69
C ALA A 168 -18.27 0.73 -6.96
N PHE A 169 -18.41 -0.14 -7.96
CA PHE A 169 -17.74 -0.01 -9.25
C PHE A 169 -18.81 0.09 -10.36
N ARG A 170 -18.70 1.12 -11.19
CA ARG A 170 -19.56 1.26 -12.37
C ARG A 170 -18.96 0.52 -13.55
N ILE A 171 -19.05 -0.79 -13.52
CA ILE A 171 -18.54 -1.69 -14.56
C ILE A 171 -19.53 -2.83 -14.76
N PRO A 172 -19.64 -3.39 -15.98
CA PRO A 172 -20.46 -4.57 -16.25
C PRO A 172 -19.92 -5.80 -15.52
N LYS A 173 -20.82 -6.72 -15.17
CA LYS A 173 -20.44 -7.98 -14.50
C LYS A 173 -19.41 -8.78 -15.28
N ALA A 174 -19.52 -8.84 -16.61
CA ALA A 174 -18.54 -9.54 -17.44
C ALA A 174 -17.11 -8.99 -17.30
N GLN A 175 -16.97 -7.67 -17.20
CA GLN A 175 -15.68 -7.02 -16.98
C GLN A 175 -15.17 -7.27 -15.55
N TRP A 176 -16.07 -7.25 -14.57
CA TRP A 176 -15.75 -7.61 -13.19
C TRP A 176 -15.26 -9.06 -13.06
N ASP A 177 -15.91 -10.01 -13.75
CA ASP A 177 -15.55 -11.42 -13.70
C ASP A 177 -14.18 -11.70 -14.35
N ALA A 178 -13.76 -10.85 -15.30
CA ALA A 178 -12.43 -10.92 -15.92
C ALA A 178 -11.32 -10.24 -15.10
N ARG A 179 -11.61 -9.73 -13.88
CA ARG A 179 -10.60 -9.06 -13.05
C ARG A 179 -9.41 -9.97 -12.71
N LYS A 180 -8.23 -9.38 -12.63
CA LYS A 180 -6.98 -10.05 -12.30
C LYS A 180 -6.72 -10.10 -10.79
N SER A 181 -7.03 -9.01 -10.08
CA SER A 181 -6.90 -8.91 -8.62
C SER A 181 -7.95 -8.02 -8.02
N LEU A 182 -8.11 -8.14 -6.71
CA LEU A 182 -8.89 -7.26 -5.85
C LEU A 182 -8.06 -6.99 -4.60
N ASP A 183 -7.75 -5.73 -4.36
CA ASP A 183 -6.91 -5.30 -3.27
C ASP A 183 -7.61 -4.21 -2.46
N PHE A 184 -7.36 -4.18 -1.16
CA PHE A 184 -7.89 -3.19 -0.24
C PHE A 184 -6.75 -2.40 0.36
N THR A 185 -6.77 -1.07 0.20
CA THR A 185 -5.76 -0.16 0.71
C THR A 185 -6.33 0.67 1.85
N PHE A 186 -5.76 0.53 3.04
CA PHE A 186 -6.09 1.30 4.22
C PHE A 186 -5.04 2.39 4.39
N ALA A 187 -5.42 3.63 4.13
CA ALA A 187 -4.55 4.78 4.33
C ALA A 187 -4.58 5.17 5.81
N ILE A 188 -3.43 5.10 6.47
CA ILE A 188 -3.25 5.44 7.88
C ILE A 188 -2.50 6.76 7.95
N GLN A 189 -3.02 7.72 8.72
CA GLN A 189 -2.43 9.04 8.81
C GLN A 189 -1.00 8.97 9.35
N TYR A 190 -0.06 9.60 8.62
CA TYR A 190 1.38 9.64 8.93
C TYR A 190 2.08 8.28 9.01
N GLN A 191 1.50 7.23 8.45
CA GLN A 191 2.05 5.89 8.41
C GLN A 191 1.99 5.32 6.99
N PRO A 192 2.78 4.30 6.66
CA PRO A 192 2.63 3.56 5.42
C PRO A 192 1.22 2.95 5.30
N ASN A 193 0.69 2.95 4.08
CA ASN A 193 -0.60 2.32 3.81
C ASN A 193 -0.52 0.80 4.04
N LEU A 194 -1.55 0.25 4.67
CA LEU A 194 -1.74 -1.19 4.79
C LEU A 194 -2.52 -1.69 3.57
N LYS A 195 -1.93 -2.64 2.83
CA LYS A 195 -2.58 -3.30 1.70
C LYS A 195 -2.94 -4.72 2.07
N LEU A 196 -4.19 -5.10 1.82
CA LEU A 196 -4.73 -6.42 2.11
C LEU A 196 -5.40 -6.98 0.86
N ALA A 197 -5.16 -8.26 0.58
CA ALA A 197 -5.88 -9.02 -0.43
C ALA A 197 -6.81 -10.03 0.24
N PRO A 198 -7.96 -10.39 -0.35
CA PRO A 198 -8.81 -11.45 0.16
C PRO A 198 -8.07 -12.79 0.12
N HIS A 199 -8.12 -13.52 1.22
CA HIS A 199 -7.61 -14.90 1.28
C HIS A 199 -8.70 -15.92 0.93
N ALA A 200 -9.96 -15.63 1.29
CA ALA A 200 -11.09 -16.47 0.97
C ALA A 200 -11.63 -16.19 -0.45
N PRO A 201 -12.24 -17.18 -1.10
CA PRO A 201 -12.95 -16.97 -2.35
C PRO A 201 -14.04 -15.91 -2.18
N LEU A 202 -14.27 -15.10 -3.23
CA LEU A 202 -15.36 -14.15 -3.24
C LEU A 202 -16.70 -14.89 -3.38
N ILE A 203 -17.70 -14.42 -2.65
CA ILE A 203 -19.07 -14.95 -2.71
C ILE A 203 -19.89 -14.04 -3.63
N ASP A 204 -20.24 -14.53 -4.81
CA ASP A 204 -21.19 -13.87 -5.71
C ASP A 204 -22.62 -14.11 -5.19
N ARG A 205 -23.38 -13.02 -5.01
CA ARG A 205 -24.74 -13.02 -4.44
C ARG A 205 -25.72 -12.25 -5.32
#